data_34e16cc36afa34865e0753917771f1a1
#
_entry.id   34e16cc36afa34865e0753917771f1a1
#
_cell.length_a   1.000
_cell.length_b   1.000
_cell.length_c   1.000
_cell.angle_alpha   90.00
_cell.angle_beta   90.00
_cell.angle_gamma   90.00
#
_symmetry.space_group_name_H-M   'P 1'
#
loop_
_entity.id
_entity.type
_entity.pdbx_description
1 polymer ?
#
loop_
_entity_poly.entity_id
_entity_poly.type
_entity_poly.pdbx_seq_one_letter_code
_entity_poly.pdbx_strand_id
1 'polypeptide(L)'
;MINTVIDSEHTELQDVCLDPFLDLENEIDKLRCSKNAVILAHYYQSPEIQDLADFVGDSLDLSKKAAETNADMIAFCGVRFMGECAKILNPRKTVVIPDKEAGCSLEDSCPPEEFAAFRSKYPEHTVVTYINCSAEVKAQSDIIVTSSNAASIINRLPKDEKILFAPDHHLGAYITKKTGRDMVLWPGTCIVHEQFNERELVKLIVRYPGAKIAAHPECPEAILKHADHIGSTRSILEYVTSYDAHTFIIATEQHIIHQMNKLAPHKTIIPAPGADGTCDCANCPYMAKNSIEKLYLAMANEVPRIEIPEDIRTRALKPLQRMLDLSPNAASQNRNAA
;
A
#
# COMPACT_ATOMS: atom_id res chain seq x y z
N MET A 1 32.81 -14.93 -13.81
CA MET A 1 32.48 -13.71 -14.62
C MET A 1 31.66 -14.20 -15.82
N ILE A 2 30.37 -14.20 -15.73
CA ILE A 2 29.49 -14.45 -16.88
C ILE A 2 29.03 -13.08 -17.35
N ASN A 3 29.68 -12.60 -18.43
CA ASN A 3 29.23 -11.42 -19.16
C ASN A 3 28.02 -11.84 -20.01
N THR A 4 26.83 -11.73 -19.46
CA THR A 4 25.60 -11.77 -20.25
C THR A 4 25.28 -10.32 -20.62
N VAL A 5 25.64 -9.92 -21.84
CA VAL A 5 25.14 -8.70 -22.46
C VAL A 5 23.66 -8.93 -22.72
N ILE A 6 22.81 -8.34 -21.90
CA ILE A 6 21.34 -8.39 -22.04
C ILE A 6 20.97 -7.33 -23.08
N ASP A 7 20.41 -7.78 -24.19
CA ASP A 7 19.85 -6.91 -25.24
C ASP A 7 18.65 -6.15 -24.66
N SER A 8 18.68 -4.82 -24.70
CA SER A 8 17.87 -3.91 -23.89
C SER A 8 16.39 -3.78 -24.29
N GLU A 9 15.90 -4.56 -25.24
CA GLU A 9 14.52 -4.36 -25.73
C GLU A 9 13.53 -5.50 -25.43
N HIS A 10 13.95 -6.73 -25.05
CA HIS A 10 13.01 -7.85 -24.88
C HIS A 10 13.38 -8.94 -23.88
N THR A 11 14.31 -8.74 -22.94
CA THR A 11 14.62 -9.80 -21.97
C THR A 11 13.70 -9.69 -20.75
N GLU A 12 12.72 -10.57 -20.65
CA GLU A 12 11.96 -10.76 -19.42
C GLU A 12 12.92 -11.35 -18.36
N LEU A 13 13.10 -10.63 -17.26
CA LEU A 13 13.94 -11.07 -16.12
C LEU A 13 13.42 -12.39 -15.48
N GLN A 14 12.25 -12.87 -15.93
CA GLN A 14 11.60 -14.08 -15.39
C GLN A 14 12.33 -15.39 -15.70
N ASP A 15 13.23 -15.41 -16.70
CA ASP A 15 13.96 -16.63 -17.14
C ASP A 15 15.43 -16.65 -16.72
N VAL A 16 15.86 -15.72 -15.87
CA VAL A 16 17.25 -15.71 -15.40
C VAL A 16 17.42 -16.74 -14.29
N CYS A 17 18.08 -17.84 -14.61
CA CYS A 17 18.45 -18.85 -13.61
C CYS A 17 19.62 -18.31 -12.77
N LEU A 18 19.35 -17.96 -11.51
CA LEU A 18 20.40 -17.60 -10.57
C LEU A 18 21.13 -18.85 -10.06
N ASP A 19 22.39 -18.68 -9.69
CA ASP A 19 23.14 -19.72 -8.99
C ASP A 19 22.41 -20.03 -7.66
N PRO A 20 21.99 -21.29 -7.41
CA PRO A 20 21.31 -21.67 -6.17
C PRO A 20 22.13 -21.44 -4.89
N PHE A 21 23.45 -21.28 -5.02
CA PHE A 21 24.38 -21.03 -3.92
C PHE A 21 24.70 -19.54 -3.75
N LEU A 22 24.07 -18.67 -4.53
CA LEU A 22 24.25 -17.23 -4.43
C LEU A 22 23.65 -16.72 -3.11
N ASP A 23 24.46 -16.09 -2.29
CA ASP A 23 24.01 -15.37 -1.10
C ASP A 23 23.34 -14.05 -1.50
N LEU A 24 22.02 -14.12 -1.78
CA LEU A 24 21.25 -13.00 -2.29
C LEU A 24 21.22 -11.81 -1.34
N GLU A 25 21.18 -12.05 -0.03
CA GLU A 25 21.18 -10.98 0.97
C GLU A 25 22.47 -10.17 0.88
N ASN A 26 23.61 -10.86 0.87
CA ASN A 26 24.92 -10.22 0.75
C ASN A 26 25.10 -9.50 -0.61
N GLU A 27 24.60 -10.07 -1.71
CA GLU A 27 24.67 -9.43 -3.03
C GLU A 27 23.77 -8.19 -3.11
N ILE A 28 22.56 -8.23 -2.52
CA ILE A 28 21.67 -7.06 -2.42
C ILE A 28 22.34 -5.95 -1.59
N ASP A 29 23.01 -6.30 -0.49
CA ASP A 29 23.74 -5.32 0.32
C ASP A 29 24.90 -4.66 -0.45
N LYS A 30 25.63 -5.43 -1.27
CA LYS A 30 26.66 -4.88 -2.16
C LYS A 30 26.06 -3.90 -3.19
N LEU A 31 24.94 -4.28 -3.79
CA LEU A 31 24.22 -3.40 -4.73
C LEU A 31 23.69 -2.14 -4.05
N ARG A 32 23.16 -2.26 -2.84
CA ARG A 32 22.69 -1.12 -2.03
C ARG A 32 23.82 -0.09 -1.85
N CYS A 33 25.01 -0.56 -1.46
CA CYS A 33 26.16 0.31 -1.28
C CYS A 33 26.69 0.88 -2.60
N SER A 34 26.88 0.04 -3.62
CA SER A 34 27.53 0.45 -4.89
C SER A 34 26.66 1.38 -5.72
N LYS A 35 25.33 1.27 -5.63
CA LYS A 35 24.36 2.07 -6.37
C LYS A 35 23.76 3.23 -5.54
N ASN A 36 24.23 3.43 -4.31
CA ASN A 36 23.62 4.37 -3.37
C ASN A 36 22.09 4.17 -3.36
N ALA A 37 21.64 2.93 -3.13
CA ALA A 37 20.25 2.54 -3.22
C ALA A 37 19.58 2.46 -1.86
N VAL A 38 18.27 2.73 -1.82
CA VAL A 38 17.38 2.48 -0.68
C VAL A 38 16.32 1.45 -1.07
N ILE A 39 16.07 0.50 -0.17
CA ILE A 39 15.02 -0.51 -0.33
C ILE A 39 13.83 -0.10 0.54
N LEU A 40 12.71 0.20 -0.10
CA LEU A 40 11.45 0.55 0.55
C LEU A 40 10.48 -0.62 0.39
N ALA A 41 9.96 -1.18 1.47
CA ALA A 41 9.04 -2.32 1.42
C ALA A 41 7.70 -2.01 2.10
N HIS A 42 6.61 -2.43 1.46
CA HIS A 42 5.29 -2.39 2.08
C HIS A 42 5.15 -3.52 3.10
N TYR A 43 4.35 -3.31 4.15
CA TYR A 43 4.03 -4.34 5.15
C TYR A 43 3.45 -5.65 4.59
N TYR A 44 2.94 -5.63 3.34
CA TYR A 44 2.36 -6.78 2.66
C TYR A 44 3.37 -7.57 1.81
N GLN A 45 4.65 -7.26 1.92
CA GLN A 45 5.71 -8.05 1.32
C GLN A 45 6.04 -9.28 2.17
N SER A 46 6.68 -10.28 1.56
CA SER A 46 7.17 -11.46 2.29
C SER A 46 8.11 -11.07 3.44
N PRO A 47 8.20 -11.88 4.52
CA PRO A 47 9.09 -11.61 5.64
C PRO A 47 10.54 -11.34 5.21
N GLU A 48 11.06 -12.10 4.23
CA GLU A 48 12.43 -11.96 3.72
C GLU A 48 12.68 -10.57 3.12
N ILE A 49 11.74 -10.07 2.30
CA ILE A 49 11.83 -8.71 1.73
C ILE A 49 11.70 -7.65 2.82
N GLN A 50 10.79 -7.85 3.79
CA GLN A 50 10.64 -6.91 4.89
C GLN A 50 11.91 -6.81 5.75
N ASP A 51 12.60 -7.95 5.96
CA ASP A 51 13.80 -7.99 6.79
C ASP A 51 15.02 -7.38 6.10
N LEU A 52 15.06 -7.39 4.76
CA LEU A 52 16.11 -6.74 3.95
C LEU A 52 15.88 -5.24 3.74
N ALA A 53 14.66 -4.75 3.90
CA ALA A 53 14.32 -3.38 3.59
C ALA A 53 14.95 -2.38 4.57
N ASP A 54 15.43 -1.25 4.05
CA ASP A 54 15.88 -0.11 4.86
C ASP A 54 14.72 0.55 5.60
N PHE A 55 13.51 0.45 5.03
CA PHE A 55 12.30 0.96 5.65
C PHE A 55 11.09 0.13 5.26
N VAL A 56 10.30 -0.28 6.25
CA VAL A 56 9.01 -0.98 6.08
C VAL A 56 7.90 -0.05 6.56
N GLY A 57 6.85 0.12 5.74
CA GLY A 57 5.77 1.05 6.08
C GLY A 57 4.49 0.83 5.29
N ASP A 58 3.48 1.67 5.58
CA ASP A 58 2.29 1.80 4.75
C ASP A 58 2.54 2.77 3.57
N SER A 59 1.55 2.93 2.68
CA SER A 59 1.69 3.78 1.49
C SER A 59 2.05 5.23 1.80
N LEU A 60 1.56 5.79 2.93
CA LEU A 60 1.88 7.16 3.33
C LEU A 60 3.33 7.28 3.84
N ASP A 61 3.73 6.35 4.70
CA ASP A 61 5.09 6.34 5.25
C ASP A 61 6.12 6.15 4.15
N LEU A 62 5.87 5.23 3.22
CA LEU A 62 6.77 4.97 2.08
C LEU A 62 6.83 6.15 1.12
N SER A 63 5.71 6.85 0.88
CA SER A 63 5.71 8.08 0.07
C SER A 63 6.55 9.19 0.71
N LYS A 64 6.45 9.36 2.04
CA LYS A 64 7.29 10.31 2.78
C LYS A 64 8.77 9.93 2.70
N LYS A 65 9.10 8.65 2.92
CA LYS A 65 10.47 8.16 2.84
C LYS A 65 11.06 8.30 1.45
N ALA A 66 10.28 8.01 0.41
CA ALA A 66 10.70 8.24 -0.97
C ALA A 66 11.00 9.73 -1.24
N ALA A 67 10.20 10.66 -0.71
CA ALA A 67 10.42 12.09 -0.86
C ALA A 67 11.68 12.60 -0.12
N GLU A 68 12.00 12.00 1.03
CA GLU A 68 13.10 12.46 1.93
C GLU A 68 14.45 11.82 1.60
N THR A 69 14.50 10.69 0.90
CA THR A 69 15.74 9.94 0.67
C THR A 69 16.74 10.69 -0.20
N ASN A 70 18.04 10.58 0.13
CA ASN A 70 19.15 11.07 -0.68
C ASN A 70 19.75 9.98 -1.59
N ALA A 71 19.19 8.77 -1.59
CA ALA A 71 19.65 7.70 -2.47
C ALA A 71 19.45 8.05 -3.95
N ASP A 72 20.32 7.52 -4.82
CA ASP A 72 20.23 7.70 -6.27
C ASP A 72 19.27 6.70 -6.89
N MET A 73 19.12 5.52 -6.24
CA MET A 73 18.20 4.46 -6.63
C MET A 73 17.20 4.19 -5.50
N ILE A 74 15.94 3.98 -5.88
CA ILE A 74 14.88 3.48 -5.00
C ILE A 74 14.44 2.11 -5.53
N ALA A 75 14.74 1.04 -4.79
CA ALA A 75 14.15 -0.28 -5.03
C ALA A 75 12.85 -0.37 -4.22
N PHE A 76 11.72 -0.31 -4.92
CA PHE A 76 10.42 -0.25 -4.27
C PHE A 76 9.75 -1.62 -4.25
N CYS A 77 9.80 -2.32 -3.12
CA CYS A 77 9.13 -3.60 -2.89
C CYS A 77 7.68 -3.35 -2.47
N GLY A 78 6.82 -3.36 -3.45
CA GLY A 78 5.39 -3.07 -3.33
C GLY A 78 4.72 -3.29 -4.68
N VAL A 79 3.65 -2.55 -4.96
CA VAL A 79 2.94 -2.59 -6.23
C VAL A 79 3.23 -1.35 -7.08
N ARG A 80 2.91 -1.44 -8.38
CA ARG A 80 3.29 -0.46 -9.40
C ARG A 80 2.95 0.98 -9.01
N PHE A 81 1.72 1.26 -8.58
CA PHE A 81 1.30 2.63 -8.22
C PHE A 81 2.13 3.24 -7.08
N MET A 82 2.72 2.42 -6.20
CA MET A 82 3.63 2.89 -5.14
C MET A 82 4.98 3.31 -5.72
N GLY A 83 5.53 2.52 -6.64
CA GLY A 83 6.72 2.87 -7.42
C GLY A 83 6.50 4.15 -8.23
N GLU A 84 5.29 4.31 -8.83
CA GLU A 84 4.90 5.53 -9.51
C GLU A 84 4.89 6.75 -8.56
N CYS A 85 4.36 6.61 -7.35
CA CYS A 85 4.43 7.69 -6.35
C CYS A 85 5.89 8.09 -6.05
N ALA A 86 6.77 7.11 -5.89
CA ALA A 86 8.20 7.36 -5.68
C ALA A 86 8.82 8.08 -6.88
N LYS A 87 8.48 7.69 -8.12
CA LYS A 87 8.97 8.32 -9.36
C LYS A 87 8.41 9.74 -9.56
N ILE A 88 7.13 9.95 -9.27
CA ILE A 88 6.50 11.29 -9.32
C ILE A 88 7.24 12.27 -8.42
N LEU A 89 7.58 11.84 -7.20
CA LEU A 89 8.28 12.66 -6.22
C LEU A 89 9.78 12.82 -6.53
N ASN A 90 10.38 11.87 -7.24
CA ASN A 90 11.83 11.81 -7.52
C ASN A 90 12.12 11.59 -9.01
N PRO A 91 11.82 12.54 -9.89
CA PRO A 91 11.89 12.32 -11.35
C PRO A 91 13.29 11.99 -11.87
N ARG A 92 14.33 12.41 -11.17
CA ARG A 92 15.74 12.19 -11.57
C ARG A 92 16.32 10.87 -11.04
N LYS A 93 15.69 10.24 -10.05
CA LYS A 93 16.19 8.99 -9.47
C LYS A 93 15.78 7.80 -10.30
N THR A 94 16.60 6.75 -10.27
CA THR A 94 16.20 5.44 -10.74
C THR A 94 15.23 4.82 -9.75
N VAL A 95 14.01 4.50 -10.20
CA VAL A 95 13.02 3.77 -9.39
C VAL A 95 12.77 2.43 -10.06
N VAL A 96 13.04 1.34 -9.36
CA VAL A 96 12.80 -0.03 -9.82
C VAL A 96 11.80 -0.73 -8.89
N ILE A 97 11.04 -1.66 -9.46
CA ILE A 97 10.19 -2.59 -8.72
C ILE A 97 10.64 -4.02 -9.03
N PRO A 98 10.49 -4.99 -8.10
CA PRO A 98 10.95 -6.35 -8.35
C PRO A 98 10.23 -7.04 -9.52
N ASP A 99 8.91 -6.79 -9.67
CA ASP A 99 8.09 -7.38 -10.72
C ASP A 99 7.16 -6.34 -11.37
N LYS A 100 7.22 -6.24 -12.72
CA LYS A 100 6.35 -5.32 -13.50
C LYS A 100 4.86 -5.64 -13.38
N GLU A 101 4.53 -6.92 -13.10
CA GLU A 101 3.16 -7.41 -12.96
C GLU A 101 2.61 -7.23 -11.53
N ALA A 102 3.37 -6.67 -10.62
CA ALA A 102 2.92 -6.32 -9.28
C ALA A 102 1.97 -5.10 -9.34
N GLY A 103 0.74 -5.33 -9.81
CA GLY A 103 -0.34 -4.35 -9.97
C GLY A 103 -1.21 -4.21 -8.71
N CYS A 104 -2.45 -3.75 -8.89
CA CYS A 104 -3.44 -3.61 -7.81
C CYS A 104 -4.86 -3.68 -8.37
N SER A 105 -5.73 -4.50 -7.77
CA SER A 105 -7.11 -4.62 -8.22
C SER A 105 -7.91 -3.31 -8.15
N LEU A 106 -7.58 -2.42 -7.22
CA LEU A 106 -8.18 -1.08 -7.16
C LEU A 106 -7.73 -0.21 -8.33
N GLU A 107 -6.45 -0.26 -8.69
CA GLU A 107 -5.91 0.40 -9.87
C GLU A 107 -6.58 -0.14 -11.14
N ASP A 108 -6.66 -1.47 -11.28
CA ASP A 108 -7.27 -2.15 -12.42
C ASP A 108 -8.77 -1.84 -12.54
N SER A 109 -9.48 -1.65 -11.42
CA SER A 109 -10.90 -1.31 -11.37
C SER A 109 -11.22 0.14 -11.75
N CYS A 110 -10.20 0.99 -11.88
CA CYS A 110 -10.35 2.42 -12.13
C CYS A 110 -9.47 2.88 -13.32
N PRO A 111 -9.78 2.42 -14.56
CA PRO A 111 -9.05 2.84 -15.74
C PRO A 111 -9.15 4.35 -15.97
N PRO A 112 -8.08 5.03 -16.41
CA PRO A 112 -8.02 6.49 -16.54
C PRO A 112 -9.11 7.09 -17.44
N GLU A 113 -9.49 6.41 -18.52
CA GLU A 113 -10.52 6.86 -19.47
C GLU A 113 -11.92 6.75 -18.86
N GLU A 114 -12.20 5.64 -18.16
CA GLU A 114 -13.47 5.42 -17.48
C GLU A 114 -13.61 6.40 -16.30
N PHE A 115 -12.52 6.65 -15.59
CA PHE A 115 -12.48 7.62 -14.52
C PHE A 115 -12.74 9.04 -15.03
N ALA A 116 -12.15 9.45 -16.17
CA ALA A 116 -12.42 10.72 -16.82
C ALA A 116 -13.90 10.88 -17.21
N ALA A 117 -14.50 9.82 -17.77
CA ALA A 117 -15.91 9.79 -18.13
C ALA A 117 -16.83 9.86 -16.89
N PHE A 118 -16.45 9.22 -15.79
CA PHE A 118 -17.17 9.29 -14.54
C PHE A 118 -17.09 10.70 -13.91
N ARG A 119 -15.88 11.24 -13.80
CA ARG A 119 -15.63 12.59 -13.30
C ARG A 119 -16.41 13.66 -14.07
N SER A 120 -16.53 13.53 -15.39
CA SER A 120 -17.26 14.51 -16.21
C SER A 120 -18.74 14.66 -15.86
N LYS A 121 -19.33 13.65 -15.20
CA LYS A 121 -20.73 13.72 -14.70
C LYS A 121 -20.85 14.56 -13.41
N TYR A 122 -19.72 14.86 -12.77
CA TYR A 122 -19.65 15.56 -11.48
C TYR A 122 -18.67 16.74 -11.53
N PRO A 123 -18.86 17.73 -12.44
CA PRO A 123 -17.89 18.79 -12.72
C PRO A 123 -17.66 19.74 -11.51
N GLU A 124 -18.60 19.81 -10.57
CA GLU A 124 -18.49 20.66 -9.38
C GLU A 124 -17.89 19.92 -8.15
N HIS A 125 -17.50 18.65 -8.30
CA HIS A 125 -16.97 17.87 -7.18
C HIS A 125 -15.47 17.98 -7.10
N THR A 126 -14.93 18.16 -5.89
CA THR A 126 -13.52 17.95 -5.59
C THR A 126 -13.23 16.48 -5.64
N VAL A 127 -12.27 16.10 -6.46
CA VAL A 127 -11.85 14.72 -6.68
C VAL A 127 -10.81 14.33 -5.65
N VAL A 128 -11.23 13.54 -4.67
CA VAL A 128 -10.36 12.96 -3.65
C VAL A 128 -10.10 11.50 -4.01
N THR A 129 -8.86 11.17 -4.30
CA THR A 129 -8.52 9.84 -4.79
C THR A 129 -7.59 9.11 -3.81
N TYR A 130 -7.98 7.90 -3.45
CA TYR A 130 -7.14 6.99 -2.70
C TYR A 130 -5.91 6.62 -3.54
N ILE A 131 -4.75 6.58 -2.93
CA ILE A 131 -3.44 6.44 -3.57
C ILE A 131 -3.30 5.19 -4.45
N ASN A 132 -4.15 4.17 -4.24
CA ASN A 132 -4.20 2.91 -4.97
C ASN A 132 -4.82 3.08 -6.37
N CYS A 133 -4.22 3.92 -7.19
CA CYS A 133 -4.61 4.23 -8.55
C CYS A 133 -3.38 4.56 -9.39
N SER A 134 -3.50 4.55 -10.72
CA SER A 134 -2.40 4.86 -11.65
C SER A 134 -1.97 6.33 -11.59
N ALA A 135 -0.80 6.64 -12.15
CA ALA A 135 -0.32 8.02 -12.29
C ALA A 135 -1.28 8.88 -13.11
N GLU A 136 -1.93 8.30 -14.13
CA GLU A 136 -2.91 8.97 -14.98
C GLU A 136 -4.18 9.36 -14.22
N VAL A 137 -4.66 8.51 -13.31
CA VAL A 137 -5.80 8.82 -12.42
C VAL A 137 -5.38 9.87 -11.39
N LYS A 138 -4.16 9.76 -10.82
CA LYS A 138 -3.60 10.81 -9.94
C LYS A 138 -3.55 12.16 -10.65
N ALA A 139 -3.17 12.19 -11.93
CA ALA A 139 -3.11 13.41 -12.76
C ALA A 139 -4.48 14.06 -13.01
N GLN A 140 -5.57 13.32 -12.78
CA GLN A 140 -6.95 13.79 -12.88
C GLN A 140 -7.57 14.15 -11.53
N SER A 141 -6.84 13.98 -10.44
CA SER A 141 -7.31 14.17 -9.07
C SER A 141 -6.98 15.57 -8.54
N ASP A 142 -7.73 16.02 -7.54
CA ASP A 142 -7.45 17.28 -6.84
C ASP A 142 -6.64 17.06 -5.56
N ILE A 143 -6.86 15.91 -4.90
CA ILE A 143 -6.16 15.51 -3.68
C ILE A 143 -5.99 14.00 -3.68
N ILE A 144 -4.77 13.53 -3.39
CA ILE A 144 -4.54 12.12 -3.05
C ILE A 144 -4.68 11.92 -1.55
N VAL A 145 -5.20 10.76 -1.16
CA VAL A 145 -5.29 10.35 0.25
C VAL A 145 -4.84 8.90 0.41
N THR A 146 -4.55 8.53 1.66
CA THR A 146 -4.32 7.13 2.07
C THR A 146 -5.33 6.74 3.15
N SER A 147 -5.45 5.46 3.48
CA SER A 147 -6.29 5.02 4.61
C SER A 147 -5.90 5.69 5.94
N SER A 148 -4.64 6.11 6.09
CA SER A 148 -4.13 6.79 7.27
C SER A 148 -4.64 8.23 7.43
N ASN A 149 -4.84 8.97 6.33
CA ASN A 149 -5.08 10.42 6.38
C ASN A 149 -6.41 10.88 5.76
N ALA A 150 -7.13 10.01 5.04
CA ALA A 150 -8.32 10.38 4.27
C ALA A 150 -9.38 11.09 5.11
N ALA A 151 -9.77 10.54 6.26
CA ALA A 151 -10.76 11.16 7.13
C ALA A 151 -10.30 12.54 7.64
N SER A 152 -9.02 12.67 8.00
CA SER A 152 -8.45 13.95 8.46
C SER A 152 -8.43 15.00 7.36
N ILE A 153 -8.06 14.63 6.13
CA ILE A 153 -8.02 15.54 4.99
C ILE A 153 -9.45 15.97 4.61
N ILE A 154 -10.39 15.03 4.49
CA ILE A 154 -11.79 15.33 4.15
C ILE A 154 -12.45 16.25 5.19
N ASN A 155 -12.15 16.08 6.47
CA ASN A 155 -12.66 16.97 7.53
C ASN A 155 -12.11 18.41 7.44
N ARG A 156 -11.00 18.64 6.75
CA ARG A 156 -10.44 19.99 6.53
C ARG A 156 -11.01 20.69 5.30
N LEU A 157 -11.71 19.97 4.43
CA LEU A 157 -12.40 20.57 3.30
C LEU A 157 -13.61 21.36 3.77
N PRO A 158 -14.03 22.45 3.07
CA PRO A 158 -15.24 23.18 3.36
C PRO A 158 -16.43 22.23 3.53
N LYS A 159 -17.34 22.53 4.48
CA LYS A 159 -18.45 21.61 4.82
C LYS A 159 -19.44 21.39 3.68
N ASP A 160 -19.58 22.36 2.81
CA ASP A 160 -20.43 22.37 1.62
C ASP A 160 -19.73 21.83 0.36
N GLU A 161 -18.45 21.50 0.46
CA GLU A 161 -17.69 20.93 -0.64
C GLU A 161 -18.27 19.59 -1.08
N LYS A 162 -18.64 19.48 -2.35
CA LYS A 162 -19.07 18.22 -2.95
C LYS A 162 -17.84 17.37 -3.25
N ILE A 163 -17.87 16.10 -2.87
CA ILE A 163 -16.69 15.21 -2.99
C ILE A 163 -17.03 14.01 -3.87
N LEU A 164 -16.14 13.72 -4.80
CA LEU A 164 -16.06 12.45 -5.52
C LEU A 164 -14.87 11.66 -4.96
N PHE A 165 -15.13 10.44 -4.48
CA PHE A 165 -14.11 9.57 -3.91
C PHE A 165 -13.90 8.31 -4.76
N ALA A 166 -12.66 7.98 -5.08
CA ALA A 166 -12.24 6.81 -5.86
C ALA A 166 -10.90 6.26 -5.31
N PRO A 167 -10.47 5.04 -5.66
CA PRO A 167 -11.25 4.01 -6.34
C PRO A 167 -11.98 3.04 -5.40
N ASP A 168 -11.71 3.03 -4.07
CA ASP A 168 -12.24 2.04 -3.14
C ASP A 168 -13.61 2.45 -2.56
N HIS A 169 -14.64 1.66 -2.85
CA HIS A 169 -16.00 1.90 -2.38
C HIS A 169 -16.13 1.74 -0.85
N HIS A 170 -15.52 0.68 -0.29
CA HIS A 170 -15.65 0.39 1.15
C HIS A 170 -14.94 1.44 2.00
N LEU A 171 -13.73 1.82 1.62
CA LEU A 171 -13.01 2.93 2.27
C LEU A 171 -13.83 4.23 2.16
N GLY A 172 -14.39 4.53 0.99
CA GLY A 172 -15.25 5.69 0.78
C GLY A 172 -16.47 5.67 1.69
N ALA A 173 -17.18 4.54 1.78
CA ALA A 173 -18.34 4.35 2.64
C ALA A 173 -17.98 4.48 4.14
N TYR A 174 -16.85 3.89 4.56
CA TYR A 174 -16.34 4.05 5.92
C TYR A 174 -16.04 5.53 6.25
N ILE A 175 -15.42 6.27 5.33
CA ILE A 175 -15.10 7.68 5.54
C ILE A 175 -16.37 8.52 5.57
N THR A 176 -17.36 8.26 4.69
CA THR A 176 -18.68 8.88 4.73
C THR A 176 -19.30 8.76 6.12
N LYS A 177 -19.34 7.53 6.65
CA LYS A 177 -19.88 7.26 7.99
C LYS A 177 -19.09 7.96 9.11
N LYS A 178 -17.75 7.94 9.01
CA LYS A 178 -16.86 8.51 10.03
C LYS A 178 -16.88 10.04 10.07
N THR A 179 -17.04 10.70 8.92
CA THR A 179 -16.96 12.16 8.79
C THR A 179 -18.33 12.83 8.70
N GLY A 180 -19.40 12.07 8.43
CA GLY A 180 -20.73 12.59 8.15
C GLY A 180 -20.82 13.36 6.82
N ARG A 181 -19.85 13.17 5.90
CA ARG A 181 -19.79 13.83 4.59
C ARG A 181 -20.36 12.93 3.52
N ASP A 182 -21.40 13.41 2.83
CA ASP A 182 -21.87 12.71 1.62
C ASP A 182 -20.85 12.83 0.50
N MET A 183 -20.56 11.68 -0.14
CA MET A 183 -19.61 11.59 -1.23
C MET A 183 -20.17 10.74 -2.36
N VAL A 184 -19.84 11.10 -3.58
CA VAL A 184 -20.02 10.22 -4.74
C VAL A 184 -18.88 9.23 -4.76
N LEU A 185 -19.18 7.93 -4.73
CA LEU A 185 -18.20 6.87 -4.63
C LEU A 185 -18.03 6.13 -5.96
N TRP A 186 -16.79 5.87 -6.34
CA TRP A 186 -16.44 4.93 -7.40
C TRP A 186 -16.70 3.50 -6.91
N PRO A 187 -17.17 2.55 -7.77
CA PRO A 187 -17.61 1.22 -7.34
C PRO A 187 -16.49 0.15 -7.26
N GLY A 188 -15.23 0.53 -7.17
CA GLY A 188 -14.12 -0.42 -7.07
C GLY A 188 -13.95 -0.99 -5.67
N THR A 189 -13.37 -2.20 -5.57
CA THR A 189 -13.08 -2.90 -4.30
C THR A 189 -11.72 -3.59 -4.35
N CYS A 190 -11.13 -3.80 -3.17
CA CYS A 190 -9.89 -4.57 -3.03
C CYS A 190 -10.20 -6.06 -2.97
N ILE A 191 -9.65 -6.86 -3.92
CA ILE A 191 -9.91 -8.30 -3.98
C ILE A 191 -9.51 -9.05 -2.71
N VAL A 192 -8.54 -8.55 -1.94
CA VAL A 192 -8.10 -9.18 -0.69
C VAL A 192 -9.12 -8.91 0.42
N HIS A 193 -9.46 -7.64 0.63
CA HIS A 193 -10.35 -7.25 1.72
C HIS A 193 -11.82 -7.66 1.48
N GLU A 194 -12.25 -7.73 0.21
CA GLU A 194 -13.57 -8.21 -0.19
C GLU A 194 -13.79 -9.69 0.15
N GLN A 195 -12.74 -10.50 0.23
CA GLN A 195 -12.84 -11.95 0.47
C GLN A 195 -13.05 -12.33 1.92
N PHE A 196 -12.89 -11.41 2.89
CA PHE A 196 -13.13 -11.73 4.29
C PHE A 196 -14.59 -12.14 4.52
N ASN A 197 -14.78 -13.26 5.23
CA ASN A 197 -16.09 -13.87 5.42
C ASN A 197 -16.59 -13.66 6.85
N GLU A 198 -17.76 -13.00 6.99
CA GLU A 198 -18.35 -12.71 8.31
C GLU A 198 -18.63 -13.98 9.10
N ARG A 199 -19.17 -15.02 8.46
CA ARG A 199 -19.51 -16.27 9.14
C ARG A 199 -18.26 -16.94 9.72
N GLU A 200 -17.18 -16.96 8.99
CA GLU A 200 -15.91 -17.54 9.44
C GLU A 200 -15.26 -16.67 10.51
N LEU A 201 -15.35 -15.35 10.40
CA LEU A 201 -14.91 -14.41 11.44
C LEU A 201 -15.65 -14.65 12.76
N VAL A 202 -16.99 -14.82 12.72
CA VAL A 202 -17.80 -15.11 13.92
C VAL A 202 -17.39 -16.43 14.56
N LYS A 203 -17.03 -17.45 13.79
CA LYS A 203 -16.49 -18.70 14.35
C LYS A 203 -15.18 -18.47 15.11
N LEU A 204 -14.27 -17.60 14.59
CA LEU A 204 -13.06 -17.25 15.32
C LEU A 204 -13.37 -16.47 16.60
N ILE A 205 -14.32 -15.54 16.59
CA ILE A 205 -14.75 -14.80 17.78
C ILE A 205 -15.23 -15.76 18.88
N VAL A 206 -16.00 -16.77 18.50
CA VAL A 206 -16.47 -17.79 19.45
C VAL A 206 -15.32 -18.67 19.94
N ARG A 207 -14.37 -19.01 19.08
CA ARG A 207 -13.20 -19.85 19.42
C ARG A 207 -12.20 -19.12 20.32
N TYR A 208 -12.07 -17.81 20.16
CA TYR A 208 -11.15 -16.95 20.92
C TYR A 208 -11.91 -15.84 21.66
N PRO A 209 -12.68 -16.19 22.69
CA PRO A 209 -13.47 -15.21 23.43
C PRO A 209 -12.55 -14.18 24.09
N GLY A 210 -12.86 -12.90 23.88
CA GLY A 210 -12.04 -11.78 24.36
C GLY A 210 -10.90 -11.35 23.43
N ALA A 211 -10.70 -12.02 22.30
CA ALA A 211 -9.78 -11.53 21.26
C ALA A 211 -10.24 -10.16 20.75
N LYS A 212 -9.29 -9.26 20.50
CA LYS A 212 -9.53 -7.95 19.89
C LYS A 212 -9.46 -8.06 18.38
N ILE A 213 -10.37 -7.38 17.70
CA ILE A 213 -10.47 -7.45 16.25
C ILE A 213 -10.01 -6.12 15.67
N ALA A 214 -9.02 -6.17 14.77
CA ALA A 214 -8.57 -5.01 14.03
C ALA A 214 -8.77 -5.24 12.52
N ALA A 215 -9.39 -4.28 11.84
CA ALA A 215 -9.75 -4.40 10.43
C ALA A 215 -9.31 -3.18 9.61
N HIS A 216 -8.91 -3.43 8.36
CA HIS A 216 -8.65 -2.37 7.40
C HIS A 216 -9.97 -1.81 6.85
N PRO A 217 -10.10 -0.48 6.64
CA PRO A 217 -11.34 0.14 6.18
C PRO A 217 -11.76 -0.22 4.74
N GLU A 218 -10.93 -0.93 3.99
CA GLU A 218 -11.28 -1.56 2.71
C GLU A 218 -12.14 -2.83 2.89
N CYS A 219 -12.31 -3.32 4.11
CA CYS A 219 -13.18 -4.47 4.39
C CYS A 219 -14.66 -4.09 4.22
N PRO A 220 -15.51 -5.04 3.79
CA PRO A 220 -16.95 -4.86 3.79
C PRO A 220 -17.50 -4.50 5.18
N GLU A 221 -18.60 -3.75 5.23
CA GLU A 221 -19.28 -3.35 6.48
C GLU A 221 -19.62 -4.56 7.37
N ALA A 222 -19.90 -5.72 6.76
CA ALA A 222 -20.14 -6.98 7.48
C ALA A 222 -18.96 -7.42 8.36
N ILE A 223 -17.75 -7.06 7.99
CA ILE A 223 -16.53 -7.30 8.78
C ILE A 223 -16.30 -6.15 9.75
N LEU A 224 -16.39 -4.90 9.25
CA LEU A 224 -16.08 -3.71 10.04
C LEU A 224 -16.95 -3.57 11.31
N LYS A 225 -18.21 -4.02 11.28
CA LYS A 225 -19.10 -3.97 12.46
C LYS A 225 -18.64 -4.81 13.65
N HIS A 226 -17.76 -5.80 13.43
CA HIS A 226 -17.18 -6.64 14.46
C HIS A 226 -15.84 -6.10 15.00
N ALA A 227 -15.25 -5.11 14.32
CA ALA A 227 -13.93 -4.63 14.68
C ALA A 227 -13.94 -3.72 15.91
N ASP A 228 -13.05 -3.99 16.86
CA ASP A 228 -12.72 -3.08 17.98
C ASP A 228 -11.90 -1.90 17.49
N HIS A 229 -11.11 -2.08 16.42
CA HIS A 229 -10.29 -1.06 15.79
C HIS A 229 -10.38 -1.11 14.27
N ILE A 230 -10.67 0.04 13.65
CA ILE A 230 -10.66 0.19 12.19
C ILE A 230 -9.63 1.26 11.84
N GLY A 231 -8.63 0.89 11.06
CA GLY A 231 -7.55 1.80 10.71
C GLY A 231 -6.67 1.32 9.56
N SER A 232 -5.73 2.18 9.16
CA SER A 232 -4.71 1.82 8.18
C SER A 232 -3.81 0.69 8.69
N THR A 233 -3.03 0.11 7.80
CA THR A 233 -2.05 -0.93 8.11
C THR A 233 -1.15 -0.53 9.29
N ARG A 234 -0.61 0.68 9.26
CA ARG A 234 0.18 1.23 10.37
C ARG A 234 -0.65 1.35 11.66
N SER A 235 -1.86 1.89 11.59
CA SER A 235 -2.74 2.06 12.75
C SER A 235 -3.12 0.72 13.39
N ILE A 236 -3.31 -0.32 12.58
CA ILE A 236 -3.56 -1.69 13.06
C ILE A 236 -2.32 -2.23 13.79
N LEU A 237 -1.12 -2.04 13.22
CA LEU A 237 0.13 -2.43 13.87
C LEU A 237 0.32 -1.73 15.22
N GLU A 238 0.10 -0.42 15.27
CA GLU A 238 0.17 0.39 16.50
C GLU A 238 -0.87 -0.08 17.53
N TYR A 239 -2.10 -0.39 17.10
CA TYR A 239 -3.14 -0.92 17.97
C TYR A 239 -2.72 -2.27 18.58
N VAL A 240 -2.26 -3.21 17.75
CA VAL A 240 -1.80 -4.53 18.22
C VAL A 240 -0.64 -4.41 19.21
N THR A 241 0.31 -3.53 18.95
CA THR A 241 1.52 -3.40 19.77
C THR A 241 1.26 -2.70 21.11
N SER A 242 0.37 -1.70 21.13
CA SER A 242 0.14 -0.83 22.30
C SER A 242 -1.05 -1.23 23.18
N TYR A 243 -2.10 -1.87 22.61
CA TYR A 243 -3.31 -2.19 23.35
C TYR A 243 -3.09 -3.38 24.29
N ASP A 244 -3.60 -3.28 25.53
CA ASP A 244 -3.46 -4.34 26.55
C ASP A 244 -4.47 -5.48 26.29
N ALA A 245 -4.14 -6.35 25.35
CA ALA A 245 -4.81 -7.61 25.08
C ALA A 245 -3.76 -8.64 24.62
N HIS A 246 -4.03 -9.92 24.89
CA HIS A 246 -3.13 -11.01 24.54
C HIS A 246 -3.41 -11.55 23.13
N THR A 247 -4.66 -11.58 22.70
CA THR A 247 -5.08 -12.20 21.43
C THR A 247 -5.74 -11.19 20.54
N PHE A 248 -5.34 -11.19 19.26
CA PHE A 248 -5.87 -10.31 18.21
C PHE A 248 -6.27 -11.12 16.97
N ILE A 249 -7.38 -10.72 16.35
CA ILE A 249 -7.82 -11.20 15.02
C ILE A 249 -7.64 -10.04 14.04
N ILE A 250 -6.90 -10.27 12.96
CA ILE A 250 -6.47 -9.24 12.03
C ILE A 250 -7.14 -9.43 10.67
N ALA A 251 -8.03 -8.52 10.31
CA ALA A 251 -8.71 -8.48 9.02
C ALA A 251 -8.04 -7.45 8.08
N THR A 252 -6.87 -7.82 7.62
CA THR A 252 -6.12 -7.20 6.53
C THR A 252 -5.15 -8.23 5.95
N GLU A 253 -4.34 -7.85 4.98
CA GLU A 253 -3.35 -8.74 4.35
C GLU A 253 -2.38 -9.29 5.40
N GLN A 254 -2.12 -10.61 5.32
CA GLN A 254 -1.54 -11.35 6.46
C GLN A 254 -0.04 -11.10 6.70
N HIS A 255 0.73 -10.66 5.71
CA HIS A 255 2.19 -10.47 5.88
C HIS A 255 2.55 -9.36 6.89
N ILE A 256 1.60 -8.47 7.23
CA ILE A 256 1.80 -7.49 8.32
C ILE A 256 2.04 -8.18 9.67
N ILE A 257 1.55 -9.42 9.83
CA ILE A 257 1.72 -10.21 11.06
C ILE A 257 3.19 -10.45 11.36
N HIS A 258 4.07 -10.47 10.34
CA HIS A 258 5.51 -10.54 10.55
C HIS A 258 6.01 -9.41 11.45
N GLN A 259 5.66 -8.16 11.13
CA GLN A 259 6.04 -7.01 11.97
C GLN A 259 5.36 -7.02 13.34
N MET A 260 4.11 -7.48 13.40
CA MET A 260 3.41 -7.61 14.68
C MET A 260 4.12 -8.62 15.60
N ASN A 261 4.54 -9.77 15.06
CA ASN A 261 5.28 -10.78 15.82
C ASN A 261 6.67 -10.29 16.26
N LYS A 262 7.34 -9.48 15.43
CA LYS A 262 8.63 -8.87 15.81
C LYS A 262 8.48 -7.88 16.96
N LEU A 263 7.45 -7.05 16.93
CA LEU A 263 7.24 -5.96 17.90
C LEU A 263 6.49 -6.41 19.17
N ALA A 264 5.65 -7.45 19.07
CA ALA A 264 4.86 -7.97 20.16
C ALA A 264 4.88 -9.52 20.22
N PRO A 265 6.06 -10.15 20.41
CA PRO A 265 6.24 -11.60 20.32
C PRO A 265 5.48 -12.39 21.40
N HIS A 266 5.00 -11.72 22.43
CA HIS A 266 4.21 -12.30 23.52
C HIS A 266 2.71 -12.35 23.23
N LYS A 267 2.25 -11.81 22.09
CA LYS A 267 0.83 -11.77 21.70
C LYS A 267 0.49 -12.88 20.71
N THR A 268 -0.72 -13.35 20.77
CA THR A 268 -1.28 -14.30 19.79
C THR A 268 -2.00 -13.52 18.70
N ILE A 269 -1.51 -13.61 17.47
CA ILE A 269 -2.05 -12.85 16.33
C ILE A 269 -2.59 -13.86 15.32
N ILE A 270 -3.86 -13.70 14.98
CA ILE A 270 -4.63 -14.64 14.16
C ILE A 270 -5.12 -13.87 12.92
N PRO A 271 -4.77 -14.29 11.70
CA PRO A 271 -5.37 -13.70 10.50
C PRO A 271 -6.86 -14.04 10.42
N ALA A 272 -7.68 -13.09 9.99
CA ALA A 272 -9.09 -13.34 9.69
C ALA A 272 -9.22 -14.23 8.45
N PRO A 273 -10.17 -15.17 8.43
CA PRO A 273 -10.32 -16.11 7.33
C PRO A 273 -11.08 -15.53 6.15
N GLY A 274 -10.70 -15.98 4.95
CA GLY A 274 -11.43 -15.73 3.72
C GLY A 274 -12.66 -16.61 3.53
N ALA A 275 -13.24 -16.56 2.33
CA ALA A 275 -14.49 -17.23 1.99
C ALA A 275 -14.40 -18.76 2.05
N ASP A 276 -13.25 -19.36 1.82
CA ASP A 276 -13.00 -20.80 1.88
C ASP A 276 -12.66 -21.30 3.31
N GLY A 277 -12.62 -20.41 4.30
CA GLY A 277 -12.25 -20.70 5.67
C GLY A 277 -10.76 -20.93 5.89
N THR A 278 -9.91 -20.75 4.87
CA THR A 278 -8.45 -20.73 4.99
C THR A 278 -7.93 -19.31 5.20
N CYS A 279 -6.72 -19.19 5.76
CA CYS A 279 -6.05 -17.89 5.89
C CYS A 279 -5.37 -17.44 4.58
N ASP A 280 -5.24 -18.33 3.60
CA ASP A 280 -4.55 -18.06 2.34
C ASP A 280 -5.24 -16.98 1.50
N CYS A 281 -6.55 -16.78 1.68
CA CYS A 281 -7.31 -15.73 1.01
C CYS A 281 -6.88 -14.31 1.42
N ALA A 282 -6.20 -14.16 2.55
CA ALA A 282 -5.70 -12.86 3.01
C ALA A 282 -4.37 -12.44 2.36
N ASN A 283 -3.86 -13.19 1.38
CA ASN A 283 -2.65 -12.86 0.64
C ASN A 283 -2.98 -12.00 -0.59
N CYS A 284 -2.22 -10.93 -0.78
CA CYS A 284 -2.34 -10.13 -1.99
C CYS A 284 -1.56 -10.79 -3.14
N PRO A 285 -2.26 -11.26 -4.22
CA PRO A 285 -1.59 -11.94 -5.32
C PRO A 285 -0.65 -11.03 -6.12
N TYR A 286 -0.85 -9.74 -6.06
CA TYR A 286 0.02 -8.74 -6.69
C TYR A 286 1.30 -8.51 -5.88
N MET A 287 1.19 -8.35 -4.55
CA MET A 287 2.34 -8.21 -3.67
C MET A 287 3.22 -9.48 -3.67
N ALA A 288 2.59 -10.65 -3.77
CA ALA A 288 3.27 -11.96 -3.83
C ALA A 288 4.07 -12.20 -5.11
N LYS A 289 3.95 -11.33 -6.14
CA LYS A 289 4.79 -11.41 -7.34
C LYS A 289 6.24 -11.00 -7.07
N ASN A 290 6.47 -10.21 -6.05
CA ASN A 290 7.81 -9.81 -5.63
C ASN A 290 8.49 -10.96 -4.87
N SER A 291 9.75 -11.18 -5.18
CA SER A 291 10.63 -12.10 -4.45
C SER A 291 12.01 -11.48 -4.25
N ILE A 292 12.83 -12.10 -3.39
CA ILE A 292 14.20 -11.65 -3.14
C ILE A 292 15.07 -11.77 -4.40
N GLU A 293 14.86 -12.82 -5.22
CA GLU A 293 15.55 -13.00 -6.49
C GLU A 293 15.23 -11.88 -7.47
N LYS A 294 13.95 -11.54 -7.59
CA LYS A 294 13.50 -10.43 -8.44
C LYS A 294 13.99 -9.08 -7.94
N LEU A 295 14.04 -8.88 -6.62
CA LEU A 295 14.62 -7.68 -6.03
C LEU A 295 16.12 -7.57 -6.40
N TYR A 296 16.89 -8.65 -6.24
CA TYR A 296 18.29 -8.70 -6.65
C TYR A 296 18.44 -8.34 -8.13
N LEU A 297 17.69 -9.01 -9.01
CA LEU A 297 17.75 -8.79 -10.45
C LEU A 297 17.36 -7.36 -10.83
N ALA A 298 16.31 -6.83 -10.20
CA ALA A 298 15.85 -5.46 -10.45
C ALA A 298 16.92 -4.43 -10.05
N MET A 299 17.57 -4.61 -8.91
CA MET A 299 18.65 -3.73 -8.48
C MET A 299 19.90 -3.88 -9.34
N ALA A 300 20.29 -5.11 -9.71
CA ALA A 300 21.50 -5.37 -10.51
C ALA A 300 21.40 -4.77 -11.91
N ASN A 301 20.28 -5.01 -12.58
CA ASN A 301 20.05 -4.63 -13.98
C ASN A 301 19.34 -3.29 -14.14
N GLU A 302 18.81 -2.71 -13.05
CA GLU A 302 18.01 -1.46 -13.03
C GLU A 302 16.74 -1.57 -13.88
N VAL A 303 16.12 -2.74 -13.93
CA VAL A 303 14.85 -3.02 -14.62
C VAL A 303 14.04 -4.05 -13.81
N PRO A 304 12.69 -4.00 -13.84
CA PRO A 304 11.90 -3.00 -14.55
C PRO A 304 11.94 -1.62 -13.88
N ARG A 305 12.13 -0.58 -14.66
CA ARG A 305 12.08 0.81 -14.20
C ARG A 305 10.65 1.33 -14.24
N ILE A 306 10.33 2.18 -13.27
CA ILE A 306 9.12 2.99 -13.33
C ILE A 306 9.42 4.24 -14.14
N GLU A 307 8.76 4.37 -15.27
CA GLU A 307 8.82 5.56 -16.11
C GLU A 307 7.41 6.15 -16.28
N ILE A 308 7.30 7.47 -16.22
CA ILE A 308 6.03 8.19 -16.32
C ILE A 308 6.23 9.35 -17.29
N PRO A 309 5.34 9.52 -18.29
CA PRO A 309 5.37 10.68 -19.18
C PRO A 309 5.37 11.98 -18.38
N GLU A 310 6.22 12.94 -18.76
CA GLU A 310 6.49 14.14 -17.95
C GLU A 310 5.24 15.02 -17.74
N ASP A 311 4.34 15.06 -18.71
CA ASP A 311 3.06 15.78 -18.58
C ASP A 311 2.15 15.14 -17.53
N ILE A 312 2.07 13.79 -17.48
CA ILE A 312 1.32 13.03 -16.48
C ILE A 312 1.98 13.21 -15.11
N ARG A 313 3.31 13.02 -15.04
CA ARG A 313 4.06 13.19 -13.79
C ARG A 313 3.83 14.56 -13.17
N THR A 314 3.93 15.62 -13.95
CA THR A 314 3.78 17.00 -13.46
C THR A 314 2.38 17.28 -12.97
N ARG A 315 1.34 16.76 -13.64
CA ARG A 315 -0.05 16.88 -13.18
C ARG A 315 -0.31 16.06 -11.92
N ALA A 316 0.21 14.83 -11.84
CA ALA A 316 0.05 13.93 -10.69
C ALA A 316 0.82 14.41 -9.45
N LEU A 317 1.91 15.17 -9.63
CA LEU A 317 2.71 15.71 -8.52
C LEU A 317 1.89 16.62 -7.60
N LYS A 318 1.04 17.47 -8.18
CA LYS A 318 0.27 18.48 -7.41
C LYS A 318 -0.67 17.84 -6.37
N PRO A 319 -1.57 16.90 -6.73
CA PRO A 319 -2.44 16.25 -5.75
C PRO A 319 -1.68 15.35 -4.76
N LEU A 320 -0.58 14.74 -5.18
CA LEU A 320 0.27 13.93 -4.31
C LEU A 320 1.02 14.82 -3.29
N GLN A 321 1.57 15.96 -3.72
CA GLN A 321 2.20 16.92 -2.82
C GLN A 321 1.18 17.48 -1.81
N ARG A 322 -0.04 17.80 -2.27
CA ARG A 322 -1.13 18.27 -1.40
C ARG A 322 -1.45 17.24 -0.30
N MET A 323 -1.42 15.95 -0.61
CA MET A 323 -1.54 14.89 0.40
C MET A 323 -0.44 14.99 1.46
N LEU A 324 0.82 15.13 1.03
CA LEU A 324 1.95 15.21 1.95
C LEU A 324 1.85 16.45 2.85
N ASP A 325 1.53 17.62 2.28
CA ASP A 325 1.40 18.88 3.00
C ASP A 325 0.24 18.89 4.02
N LEU A 326 -0.86 18.20 3.69
CA LEU A 326 -2.02 18.07 4.57
C LEU A 326 -1.89 16.95 5.59
N SER A 327 -0.92 16.06 5.44
CA SER A 327 -0.72 14.96 6.38
C SER A 327 -0.02 15.45 7.64
N PRO A 328 -0.50 15.09 8.84
CA PRO A 328 0.17 15.45 10.09
C PRO A 328 1.60 14.90 10.10
N ASN A 329 2.55 15.69 10.54
CA ASN A 329 3.89 15.18 10.85
C ASN A 329 3.80 14.23 12.05
N ALA A 330 4.58 13.14 12.06
CA ALA A 330 4.59 12.13 13.14
C ALA A 330 4.79 12.75 14.55
N ALA A 331 5.46 13.91 14.64
CA ALA A 331 5.68 14.64 15.88
C ALA A 331 4.42 15.33 16.46
N SER A 332 3.34 15.51 15.68
CA SER A 332 2.11 16.16 16.13
C SER A 332 1.04 15.19 16.62
N GLN A 333 1.16 13.90 16.33
CA GLN A 333 0.15 12.90 16.72
C GLN A 333 0.22 12.54 18.22
N ASN A 334 1.39 12.65 18.86
CA ASN A 334 1.57 12.35 20.28
C ASN A 334 1.04 13.44 21.25
N ARG A 335 0.54 14.58 20.76
CA ARG A 335 0.03 15.66 21.63
C ARG A 335 -1.49 15.63 21.86
N ASN A 336 -2.25 14.83 21.08
CA ASN A 336 -3.71 14.77 21.18
C ASN A 336 -4.23 13.49 21.84
N ALA A 337 -3.36 12.68 22.44
CA ALA A 337 -3.69 11.44 23.16
C ALA A 337 -3.38 11.53 24.66
N ALA A 338 -3.34 12.77 25.21
CA ALA A 338 -3.21 13.02 26.66
C ALA A 338 -4.49 13.66 27.20
#